data_ea6d8d73647af4aa7e96fc747276be9c
#
_entry.id   ea6d8d73647af4aa7e96fc747276be9c
#
_cell.length_a   1.000
_cell.length_b   1.000
_cell.length_c   1.000
_cell.angle_alpha   90.00
_cell.angle_beta   90.00
_cell.angle_gamma   90.00
#
_symmetry.space_group_name_H-M   'P 1'
#
loop_
_entity.id
_entity.type
_entity.pdbx_description
1 polymer ?
#
loop_
_entity_poly.entity_id
_entity_poly.type
_entity_poly.pdbx_seq_one_letter_code
_entity_poly.pdbx_strand_id
1 'polypeptide(L)'
;RTPPEINHPKLVVHKVDFDHIDAWKENLTGNVLFSAMGSTLKSAGSKKAQYKIDVTYQFEVAKAAAENKVDQLILVSSVGANQNSIAFYPKIKGLVEEKVKQLKFKCIYILRPPFLDRGNEKMRDVERISISILNKLNKIGLMRSQKPMTTSFLASKMIFLAQKKCN
;
A
#
# COMPACT_ATOMS: atom_id res chain seq x y z
N ARG A 1 -9.29 5.64 11.74
CA ARG A 1 -10.28 4.92 10.91
C ARG A 1 -11.13 4.03 11.80
N THR A 2 -12.35 3.70 11.36
CA THR A 2 -13.21 2.73 12.01
C THR A 2 -12.57 1.34 11.96
N PRO A 3 -12.55 0.59 13.07
CA PRO A 3 -12.10 -0.82 13.05
C PRO A 3 -12.95 -1.66 12.09
N PRO A 4 -12.42 -2.76 11.54
CA PRO A 4 -13.20 -3.66 10.72
C PRO A 4 -14.30 -4.33 11.56
N GLU A 5 -15.51 -4.47 10.98
CA GLU A 5 -16.64 -5.19 11.59
C GLU A 5 -16.50 -6.71 11.38
N ILE A 6 -15.32 -7.25 11.68
CA ILE A 6 -15.03 -8.68 11.53
C ILE A 6 -14.76 -9.24 12.91
N ASN A 7 -15.53 -10.24 13.31
CA ASN A 7 -15.31 -11.00 14.53
C ASN A 7 -14.70 -12.36 14.17
N HIS A 8 -13.43 -12.58 14.53
CA HIS A 8 -12.74 -13.83 14.30
C HIS A 8 -11.75 -14.11 15.44
N PRO A 9 -11.68 -15.32 16.01
CA PRO A 9 -10.84 -15.61 17.19
C PRO A 9 -9.34 -15.40 16.98
N LYS A 10 -8.86 -15.39 15.72
CA LYS A 10 -7.47 -15.11 15.37
C LYS A 10 -7.20 -13.65 15.02
N LEU A 11 -8.22 -12.78 15.06
CA LEU A 11 -8.08 -11.35 14.74
C LEU A 11 -7.89 -10.55 16.02
N VAL A 12 -6.76 -9.87 16.15
CA VAL A 12 -6.51 -8.86 17.18
C VAL A 12 -6.47 -7.50 16.50
N VAL A 13 -7.29 -6.56 16.96
CA VAL A 13 -7.37 -5.22 16.40
C VAL A 13 -6.75 -4.21 17.36
N HIS A 14 -5.70 -3.53 16.91
CA HIS A 14 -5.07 -2.44 17.64
C HIS A 14 -5.46 -1.10 17.02
N LYS A 15 -6.05 -0.21 17.82
CA LYS A 15 -6.26 1.18 17.45
C LYS A 15 -5.05 1.98 17.87
N VAL A 16 -4.25 2.42 16.90
CA VAL A 16 -2.96 3.06 17.14
C VAL A 16 -2.93 4.48 16.59
N ASP A 17 -2.06 5.30 17.18
CA ASP A 17 -1.69 6.62 16.65
C ASP A 17 -0.35 6.50 15.90
N PHE A 18 -0.37 6.76 14.59
CA PHE A 18 0.80 6.68 13.75
C PHE A 18 1.83 7.80 13.99
N ASP A 19 1.44 8.88 14.68
CA ASP A 19 2.38 9.93 15.10
C ASP A 19 3.22 9.50 16.31
N HIS A 20 2.78 8.46 17.02
CA HIS A 20 3.44 7.96 18.22
C HIS A 20 3.77 6.47 18.08
N ILE A 21 4.51 6.10 17.03
CA ILE A 21 4.83 4.69 16.73
C ILE A 21 5.59 4.02 17.89
N ASP A 22 6.41 4.74 18.61
CA ASP A 22 7.17 4.20 19.75
C ASP A 22 6.29 3.64 20.87
N ALA A 23 5.04 4.12 20.96
CA ALA A 23 4.09 3.64 21.97
C ALA A 23 3.51 2.24 21.65
N TRP A 24 3.67 1.75 20.41
CA TRP A 24 3.03 0.49 19.99
C TRP A 24 3.87 -0.36 19.02
N LYS A 25 5.08 0.08 18.65
CA LYS A 25 5.95 -0.65 17.72
C LYS A 25 6.26 -2.07 18.17
N GLU A 26 6.29 -2.34 19.46
CA GLU A 26 6.50 -3.68 20.03
C GLU A 26 5.38 -4.68 19.63
N ASN A 27 4.22 -4.19 19.21
CA ASN A 27 3.13 -5.02 18.71
C ASN A 27 3.34 -5.46 17.25
N LEU A 28 4.33 -4.87 16.54
CA LEU A 28 4.65 -5.20 15.15
C LEU A 28 5.52 -6.47 15.07
N THR A 29 4.94 -7.60 15.50
CA THR A 29 5.58 -8.92 15.52
C THR A 29 4.87 -9.88 14.58
N GLY A 30 5.54 -10.99 14.23
CA GLY A 30 4.96 -12.03 13.37
C GLY A 30 5.89 -12.42 12.22
N ASN A 31 5.37 -13.17 11.26
CA ASN A 31 6.17 -13.66 10.13
C ASN A 31 6.07 -12.73 8.90
N VAL A 32 4.94 -12.05 8.72
CA VAL A 32 4.66 -11.25 7.52
C VAL A 32 4.00 -9.93 7.89
N LEU A 33 4.56 -8.83 7.41
CA LEU A 33 3.90 -7.52 7.41
C LEU A 33 3.19 -7.30 6.07
N PHE A 34 1.86 -7.16 6.10
CA PHE A 34 1.07 -6.68 4.97
C PHE A 34 0.87 -5.17 5.09
N SER A 35 1.49 -4.40 4.21
CA SER A 35 1.32 -2.94 4.17
C SER A 35 0.45 -2.55 2.98
N ALA A 36 -0.82 -2.27 3.25
CA ALA A 36 -1.80 -1.80 2.26
C ALA A 36 -2.32 -0.39 2.60
N MET A 37 -1.51 0.40 3.28
CA MET A 37 -1.82 1.77 3.66
C MET A 37 -1.71 2.69 2.45
N GLY A 38 -2.57 3.69 2.39
CA GLY A 38 -2.52 4.73 1.38
C GLY A 38 -3.70 5.68 1.48
N SER A 39 -3.52 6.84 0.90
CA SER A 39 -4.51 7.90 0.89
C SER A 39 -4.67 8.51 -0.51
N THR A 40 -5.63 9.40 -0.65
CA THR A 40 -5.75 10.27 -1.83
C THR A 40 -5.53 11.70 -1.40
N LEU A 41 -5.16 12.58 -2.34
CA LEU A 41 -5.01 14.00 -2.04
C LEU A 41 -6.30 14.59 -1.41
N LYS A 42 -7.47 14.16 -1.93
CA LYS A 42 -8.79 14.57 -1.40
C LYS A 42 -8.98 14.11 0.04
N SER A 43 -8.63 12.86 0.37
CA SER A 43 -8.83 12.32 1.73
C SER A 43 -7.79 12.78 2.73
N ALA A 44 -6.59 13.10 2.27
CA ALA A 44 -5.50 13.62 3.11
C ALA A 44 -5.60 15.13 3.33
N GLY A 45 -6.26 15.87 2.43
CA GLY A 45 -6.44 17.32 2.47
C GLY A 45 -5.26 18.12 1.91
N SER A 46 -4.04 17.58 1.92
CA SER A 46 -2.86 18.25 1.36
C SER A 46 -1.81 17.23 0.87
N LYS A 47 -0.90 17.68 -0.01
CA LYS A 47 0.25 16.89 -0.44
C LYS A 47 1.15 16.50 0.73
N LYS A 48 1.34 17.41 1.71
CA LYS A 48 2.13 17.16 2.92
C LYS A 48 1.51 16.04 3.77
N ALA A 49 0.21 16.10 4.01
CA ALA A 49 -0.51 15.07 4.75
C ALA A 49 -0.54 13.73 3.99
N GLN A 50 -0.72 13.77 2.67
CA GLN A 50 -0.65 12.56 1.85
C GLN A 50 0.74 11.92 1.91
N TYR A 51 1.81 12.71 1.80
CA TYR A 51 3.19 12.22 1.94
C TYR A 51 3.41 11.57 3.32
N LYS A 52 2.93 12.22 4.39
CA LYS A 52 3.03 11.68 5.76
C LYS A 52 2.39 10.29 5.86
N ILE A 53 1.20 10.11 5.30
CA ILE A 53 0.46 8.84 5.34
C ILE A 53 1.11 7.79 4.42
N ASP A 54 1.38 8.16 3.16
CA ASP A 54 1.76 7.21 2.11
C ASP A 54 3.26 6.87 2.10
N VAL A 55 4.10 7.72 2.72
CA VAL A 55 5.55 7.48 2.79
C VAL A 55 6.01 7.31 4.22
N THR A 56 5.83 8.35 5.07
CA THR A 56 6.42 8.36 6.41
C THR A 56 5.86 7.24 7.27
N TYR A 57 4.56 7.17 7.45
CA TYR A 57 3.94 6.14 8.30
C TYR A 57 4.19 4.72 7.78
N GLN A 58 4.09 4.50 6.46
CA GLN A 58 4.38 3.18 5.90
C GLN A 58 5.83 2.75 6.13
N PHE A 59 6.77 3.68 5.98
CA PHE A 59 8.18 3.41 6.19
C PHE A 59 8.48 3.13 7.67
N GLU A 60 7.97 3.95 8.60
CA GLU A 60 8.21 3.76 10.04
C GLU A 60 7.63 2.44 10.54
N VAL A 61 6.43 2.06 10.09
CA VAL A 61 5.84 0.74 10.40
C VAL A 61 6.70 -0.39 9.85
N ALA A 62 7.14 -0.29 8.60
CA ALA A 62 7.99 -1.32 8.00
C ALA A 62 9.35 -1.40 8.70
N LYS A 63 9.94 -0.27 9.07
CA LYS A 63 11.20 -0.20 9.82
C LYS A 63 11.08 -0.89 11.18
N ALA A 64 10.06 -0.54 11.96
CA ALA A 64 9.82 -1.15 13.26
C ALA A 64 9.57 -2.68 13.15
N ALA A 65 8.80 -3.12 12.16
CA ALA A 65 8.61 -4.56 11.91
C ALA A 65 9.92 -5.28 11.54
N ALA A 66 10.79 -4.66 10.74
CA ALA A 66 12.09 -5.21 10.40
C ALA A 66 13.02 -5.29 11.64
N GLU A 67 12.99 -4.27 12.51
CA GLU A 67 13.70 -4.26 13.80
C GLU A 67 13.21 -5.38 14.72
N ASN A 68 11.90 -5.64 14.73
CA ASN A 68 11.25 -6.73 15.47
C ASN A 68 11.41 -8.11 14.79
N LYS A 69 12.25 -8.23 13.77
CA LYS A 69 12.57 -9.50 13.08
C LYS A 69 11.39 -10.13 12.34
N VAL A 70 10.46 -9.33 11.85
CA VAL A 70 9.46 -9.81 10.89
C VAL A 70 10.17 -10.23 9.61
N ASP A 71 9.90 -11.44 9.12
CA ASP A 71 10.66 -12.03 8.02
C ASP A 71 10.31 -11.42 6.65
N GLN A 72 9.05 -11.12 6.43
CA GLN A 72 8.56 -10.72 5.11
C GLN A 72 7.81 -9.39 5.14
N LEU A 73 8.03 -8.57 4.11
CA LEU A 73 7.21 -7.40 3.83
C LEU A 73 6.46 -7.61 2.50
N ILE A 74 5.15 -7.43 2.51
CA ILE A 74 4.31 -7.38 1.31
C ILE A 74 3.67 -6.00 1.22
N LEU A 75 4.24 -5.15 0.35
CA LEU A 75 3.84 -3.75 0.18
C LEU A 75 2.92 -3.59 -1.02
N VAL A 76 1.78 -2.96 -0.82
CA VAL A 76 0.90 -2.50 -1.92
C VAL A 76 1.32 -1.10 -2.35
N SER A 77 1.92 -1.04 -3.52
CA SER A 77 2.29 0.19 -4.21
C SER A 77 1.25 0.55 -5.29
N SER A 78 1.69 1.03 -6.43
CA SER A 78 0.83 1.37 -7.57
C SER A 78 1.59 1.23 -8.87
N VAL A 79 0.88 0.87 -9.94
CA VAL A 79 1.44 0.98 -11.30
C VAL A 79 1.94 2.40 -11.54
N GLY A 80 3.08 2.53 -12.20
CA GLY A 80 3.73 3.81 -12.49
C GLY A 80 4.50 4.40 -11.31
N ALA A 81 4.65 3.70 -10.18
CA ALA A 81 5.50 4.15 -9.07
C ALA A 81 6.94 4.37 -9.54
N ASN A 82 7.44 5.60 -9.34
CA ASN A 82 8.78 6.01 -9.76
C ASN A 82 9.20 7.23 -8.93
N GLN A 83 10.26 7.10 -8.13
CA GLN A 83 10.76 8.17 -7.26
C GLN A 83 11.19 9.45 -8.03
N ASN A 84 11.54 9.31 -9.30
CA ASN A 84 11.96 10.40 -10.18
C ASN A 84 10.79 11.02 -10.97
N SER A 85 9.56 10.56 -10.73
CA SER A 85 8.38 11.09 -11.42
C SER A 85 8.14 12.56 -11.10
N ILE A 86 7.77 13.34 -12.12
CA ILE A 86 7.29 14.73 -11.95
C ILE A 86 5.90 14.73 -11.27
N ALA A 87 5.08 13.71 -11.55
CA ALA A 87 3.76 13.58 -10.95
C ALA A 87 3.87 13.15 -9.48
N PHE A 88 3.15 13.85 -8.59
CA PHE A 88 3.28 13.69 -7.14
C PHE A 88 2.97 12.29 -6.65
N TYR A 89 1.85 11.68 -7.08
CA TYR A 89 1.46 10.36 -6.58
C TYR A 89 2.42 9.22 -7.00
N PRO A 90 2.79 9.08 -8.29
CA PRO A 90 3.84 8.12 -8.67
C PRO A 90 5.16 8.34 -7.93
N LYS A 91 5.53 9.61 -7.71
CA LYS A 91 6.75 9.95 -6.98
C LYS A 91 6.73 9.42 -5.55
N ILE A 92 5.69 9.70 -4.77
CA ILE A 92 5.61 9.25 -3.38
C ILE A 92 5.52 7.73 -3.26
N LYS A 93 4.84 7.05 -4.21
CA LYS A 93 4.82 5.58 -4.24
C LYS A 93 6.19 5.00 -4.58
N GLY A 94 6.93 5.59 -5.51
CA GLY A 94 8.32 5.21 -5.79
C GLY A 94 9.25 5.46 -4.60
N LEU A 95 9.10 6.58 -3.91
CA LEU A 95 9.92 6.90 -2.73
C LEU A 95 9.75 5.88 -1.60
N VAL A 96 8.52 5.46 -1.28
CA VAL A 96 8.32 4.45 -0.24
C VAL A 96 8.89 3.10 -0.65
N GLU A 97 8.78 2.71 -1.92
CA GLU A 97 9.40 1.49 -2.43
C GLU A 97 10.92 1.48 -2.23
N GLU A 98 11.60 2.57 -2.60
CA GLU A 98 13.06 2.65 -2.45
C GLU A 98 13.48 2.66 -0.98
N LYS A 99 12.71 3.32 -0.10
CA LYS A 99 13.00 3.31 1.34
C LYS A 99 12.86 1.93 1.95
N VAL A 100 11.79 1.20 1.65
CA VAL A 100 11.57 -0.14 2.25
C VAL A 100 12.54 -1.19 1.73
N LYS A 101 13.05 -1.07 0.50
CA LYS A 101 14.09 -1.97 -0.06
C LYS A 101 15.38 -1.98 0.75
N GLN A 102 15.63 -0.92 1.53
CA GLN A 102 16.83 -0.80 2.37
C GLN A 102 16.66 -1.48 3.75
N LEU A 103 15.45 -1.93 4.07
CA LEU A 103 15.16 -2.57 5.34
C LEU A 103 15.57 -4.05 5.36
N LYS A 104 15.88 -4.56 6.55
CA LYS A 104 16.39 -5.93 6.74
C LYS A 104 15.27 -6.96 6.88
N PHE A 105 14.42 -7.09 5.85
CA PHE A 105 13.53 -8.25 5.71
C PHE A 105 14.25 -9.38 4.96
N LYS A 106 13.90 -10.63 5.21
CA LYS A 106 14.36 -11.75 4.39
C LYS A 106 13.79 -11.68 2.97
N CYS A 107 12.52 -11.26 2.85
CA CYS A 107 11.85 -11.05 1.58
C CYS A 107 11.06 -9.74 1.57
N ILE A 108 11.13 -9.02 0.45
CA ILE A 108 10.29 -7.85 0.19
C ILE A 108 9.56 -8.05 -1.13
N TYR A 109 8.23 -8.13 -1.08
CA TYR A 109 7.36 -8.20 -2.25
C TYR A 109 6.64 -6.87 -2.43
N ILE A 110 6.86 -6.21 -3.56
CA ILE A 110 6.20 -4.94 -3.90
C ILE A 110 5.20 -5.22 -5.02
N LEU A 111 3.91 -5.10 -4.69
CA LEU A 111 2.83 -5.25 -5.65
C LEU A 111 2.45 -3.88 -6.19
N ARG A 112 2.47 -3.76 -7.51
CA ARG A 112 2.07 -2.54 -8.24
C ARG A 112 0.74 -2.79 -8.97
N PRO A 113 -0.38 -2.89 -8.23
CA PRO A 113 -1.66 -3.11 -8.89
C PRO A 113 -2.00 -1.93 -9.81
N PRO A 114 -2.75 -2.21 -10.88
CA PRO A 114 -3.45 -1.17 -11.64
C PRO A 114 -4.57 -0.58 -10.78
N PHE A 115 -5.61 -0.01 -11.40
CA PHE A 115 -6.78 0.45 -10.63
C PHE A 115 -7.44 -0.72 -9.92
N LEU A 116 -7.69 -0.51 -8.62
CA LEU A 116 -8.42 -1.48 -7.79
C LEU A 116 -9.91 -1.20 -7.89
N ASP A 117 -10.63 -2.19 -8.39
CA ASP A 117 -12.08 -2.23 -8.29
C ASP A 117 -12.47 -2.66 -6.88
N ARG A 118 -13.18 -1.79 -6.16
CA ARG A 118 -13.67 -2.01 -4.79
C ARG A 118 -15.11 -2.53 -4.74
N GLY A 119 -15.66 -2.93 -5.88
CA GLY A 119 -17.05 -3.38 -5.97
C GLY A 119 -18.05 -2.23 -5.73
N ASN A 120 -19.10 -2.51 -4.93
CA ASN A 120 -20.21 -1.56 -4.70
C ASN A 120 -19.88 -0.37 -3.78
N GLU A 121 -18.64 -0.23 -3.29
CA GLU A 121 -18.26 1.02 -2.66
C GLU A 121 -18.30 2.14 -3.70
N LYS A 122 -19.04 3.22 -3.41
CA LYS A 122 -19.16 4.40 -4.28
C LYS A 122 -17.80 4.79 -4.85
N MET A 123 -17.63 4.63 -6.17
CA MET A 123 -16.41 5.06 -6.87
C MET A 123 -16.16 6.51 -6.49
N ARG A 124 -15.02 6.76 -5.84
CA ARG A 124 -14.62 8.12 -5.50
C ARG A 124 -14.37 8.88 -6.80
N ASP A 125 -14.78 10.15 -6.87
CA ASP A 125 -14.67 10.99 -8.08
C ASP A 125 -13.26 10.98 -8.69
N VAL A 126 -12.23 10.79 -7.87
CA VAL A 126 -10.83 10.65 -8.30
C VAL A 126 -10.59 9.38 -9.11
N GLU A 127 -11.28 8.28 -8.82
CA GLU A 127 -11.19 7.03 -9.58
C GLU A 127 -11.86 7.17 -10.96
N ARG A 128 -12.97 7.91 -11.04
CA ARG A 128 -13.62 8.24 -12.33
C ARG A 128 -12.73 9.12 -13.20
N ILE A 129 -12.06 10.14 -12.62
CA ILE A 129 -11.12 11.01 -13.34
C ILE A 129 -9.90 10.21 -13.80
N SER A 130 -9.35 9.35 -12.93
CA SER A 130 -8.21 8.50 -13.26
C SER A 130 -8.53 7.49 -14.35
N ILE A 131 -9.71 6.88 -14.34
CA ILE A 131 -10.20 5.99 -15.41
C ILE A 131 -10.38 6.77 -16.71
N SER A 132 -10.90 7.99 -16.66
CA SER A 132 -11.05 8.84 -17.85
C SER A 132 -9.70 9.20 -18.47
N ILE A 133 -8.71 9.54 -17.66
CA ILE A 133 -7.33 9.83 -18.11
C ILE A 133 -6.68 8.58 -18.70
N LEU A 134 -6.84 7.42 -18.06
CA LEU A 134 -6.33 6.14 -18.58
C LEU A 134 -6.97 5.76 -19.89
N ASN A 135 -8.28 5.90 -20.02
CA ASN A 135 -8.98 5.62 -21.28
C ASN A 135 -8.49 6.54 -22.41
N LYS A 136 -8.13 7.80 -22.09
CA LYS A 136 -7.48 8.70 -23.06
C LYS A 136 -6.05 8.25 -23.41
N LEU A 137 -5.25 7.84 -22.42
CA LEU A 137 -3.89 7.33 -22.62
C LEU A 137 -3.87 5.97 -23.35
N ASN A 138 -4.88 5.11 -23.09
CA ASN A 138 -5.06 3.86 -23.82
C ASN A 138 -5.42 4.08 -25.30
N LYS A 139 -6.19 5.15 -25.62
CA LYS A 139 -6.52 5.49 -27.01
C LYS A 139 -5.30 5.93 -27.83
N ILE A 140 -4.25 6.45 -27.19
CA ILE A 140 -2.97 6.82 -27.84
C ILE A 140 -1.91 5.71 -27.73
N GLY A 141 -2.29 4.50 -27.30
CA GLY A 141 -1.40 3.32 -27.30
C GLY A 141 -0.31 3.32 -26.23
N LEU A 142 -0.27 4.33 -25.32
CA LEU A 142 0.78 4.46 -24.32
C LEU A 142 0.66 3.49 -23.14
N MET A 143 -0.55 2.95 -22.87
CA MET A 143 -0.77 1.94 -21.82
C MET A 143 -1.72 0.86 -22.36
N ARG A 144 -1.17 -0.24 -22.84
CA ARG A 144 -1.98 -1.38 -23.29
C ARG A 144 -2.81 -1.92 -22.13
N SER A 145 -4.14 -1.65 -22.21
CA SER A 145 -5.24 -2.36 -21.53
C SER A 145 -4.93 -2.94 -20.15
N GLN A 146 -4.74 -2.10 -19.14
CA GLN A 146 -4.75 -2.58 -17.76
C GLN A 146 -6.20 -2.68 -17.29
N LYS A 147 -6.71 -3.92 -17.23
CA LYS A 147 -8.04 -4.19 -16.67
C LYS A 147 -8.04 -3.88 -15.17
N PRO A 148 -9.11 -3.29 -14.64
CA PRO A 148 -9.27 -3.13 -13.19
C PRO A 148 -9.06 -4.47 -12.48
N MET A 149 -8.34 -4.44 -11.38
CA MET A 149 -8.09 -5.61 -10.53
C MET A 149 -9.01 -5.53 -9.31
N THR A 150 -9.70 -6.61 -8.97
CA THR A 150 -10.51 -6.64 -7.74
C THR A 150 -9.62 -6.68 -6.50
N THR A 151 -10.08 -6.09 -5.41
CA THR A 151 -9.39 -6.13 -4.12
C THR A 151 -9.21 -7.56 -3.61
N SER A 152 -10.18 -8.44 -3.84
CA SER A 152 -10.11 -9.86 -3.49
C SER A 152 -8.99 -10.59 -4.24
N PHE A 153 -8.80 -10.30 -5.53
CA PHE A 153 -7.72 -10.89 -6.31
C PHE A 153 -6.35 -10.42 -5.80
N LEU A 154 -6.21 -9.12 -5.50
CA LEU A 154 -4.99 -8.59 -4.90
C LEU A 154 -4.69 -9.27 -3.55
N ALA A 155 -5.69 -9.39 -2.68
CA ALA A 155 -5.55 -10.05 -1.38
C ALA A 155 -5.11 -11.52 -1.53
N SER A 156 -5.72 -12.26 -2.47
CA SER A 156 -5.31 -13.65 -2.76
C SER A 156 -3.85 -13.74 -3.21
N LYS A 157 -3.37 -12.79 -4.02
CA LYS A 157 -1.97 -12.73 -4.42
C LYS A 157 -1.04 -12.41 -3.25
N MET A 158 -1.45 -11.51 -2.36
CA MET A 158 -0.69 -11.21 -1.14
C MET A 158 -0.56 -12.44 -0.25
N ILE A 159 -1.65 -13.17 -0.01
CA ILE A 159 -1.66 -14.41 0.78
C ILE A 159 -0.77 -15.47 0.13
N PHE A 160 -0.86 -15.65 -1.18
CA PHE A 160 0.00 -16.58 -1.93
C PHE A 160 1.49 -16.26 -1.76
N LEU A 161 1.86 -14.97 -1.82
CA LEU A 161 3.25 -14.56 -1.61
C LEU A 161 3.71 -14.79 -0.17
N ALA A 162 2.84 -14.57 0.81
CA ALA A 162 3.14 -14.82 2.22
C ALA A 162 3.47 -16.29 2.54
N GLN A 163 2.95 -17.23 1.74
CA GLN A 163 3.21 -18.66 1.88
C GLN A 163 4.53 -19.11 1.25
N LYS A 164 5.17 -18.26 0.44
CA LYS A 164 6.47 -18.58 -0.17
C LYS A 164 7.58 -18.50 0.88
N LYS A 165 8.45 -19.51 0.88
CA LYS A 165 9.69 -19.44 1.67
C LYS A 165 10.60 -18.36 1.10
N CYS A 166 11.19 -17.58 1.97
CA CYS A 166 12.31 -16.70 1.63
C CYS A 166 13.57 -17.55 1.52
N ASN A 167 14.15 -17.60 0.34
CA ASN A 167 15.43 -18.28 0.11
C ASN A 167 16.59 -17.34 0.42
#